data_c6f1d0a75951d58757933d15b25de664
#
_entry.id   c6f1d0a75951d58757933d15b25de664
#
_cell.length_a   1.000
_cell.length_b   1.000
_cell.length_c   1.000
_cell.angle_alpha   90.00
_cell.angle_beta   90.00
_cell.angle_gamma   90.00
#
_symmetry.space_group_name_H-M   'P 1'
#
loop_
_entity.id
_entity.type
_entity.pdbx_description
1 polymer ?
#
loop_
_entity_poly.entity_id
_entity_poly.type
_entity_poly.pdbx_seq_one_letter_code
_entity_poly.pdbx_strand_id
1 'polypeptide(L)'
;MSFPQAPSIEMPILQELAATGGTDDVRFLYERLIGYFPQIEDREISQIKAGANRNWRKAVQKAGRNLNDENLIKRTRGLWAITEKGRQTIQNDASSFALPAPSVEPPNHLDIQKLLVEIAGLLGYSAEIEFEFYDVVWRENEKSQRLSHVFEVQSKGNIDSAFAKLKRAYQAQRTKPFLVIASERDLNRARKSLALEFQDIESVITVLTFAQIKLIHRNLKSIGDSLLKLLIS
;
A
#
# COMPACT_ATOMS: atom_id res chain seq x y z
N MET A 1 -12.91 5.19 -25.94
CA MET A 1 -12.02 5.98 -25.03
C MET A 1 -10.57 5.76 -25.42
N SER A 2 -9.69 6.73 -25.18
CA SER A 2 -8.28 6.63 -25.62
C SER A 2 -7.45 6.00 -24.50
N PHE A 3 -6.61 5.02 -24.81
CA PHE A 3 -5.62 4.48 -23.88
C PHE A 3 -4.69 5.58 -23.35
N PRO A 4 -4.12 5.42 -22.15
CA PRO A 4 -3.13 6.34 -21.61
C PRO A 4 -1.98 6.54 -22.60
N GLN A 5 -1.55 7.79 -22.75
CA GLN A 5 -0.39 8.13 -23.58
C GLN A 5 0.91 7.68 -22.90
N ALA A 6 1.96 7.44 -23.70
CA ALA A 6 3.25 6.97 -23.16
C ALA A 6 3.77 7.79 -21.96
N PRO A 7 3.74 9.14 -21.94
CA PRO A 7 4.21 9.91 -20.79
C PRO A 7 3.48 9.59 -19.48
N SER A 8 2.16 9.32 -19.56
CA SER A 8 1.39 8.95 -18.36
C SER A 8 1.73 7.56 -17.80
N ILE A 9 2.41 6.72 -18.61
CA ILE A 9 2.78 5.35 -18.22
C ILE A 9 4.22 5.30 -17.67
N GLU A 10 5.05 6.30 -17.93
CA GLU A 10 6.47 6.30 -17.59
C GLU A 10 6.71 6.22 -16.09
N MET A 11 6.08 7.07 -15.30
CA MET A 11 6.22 7.03 -13.85
C MET A 11 5.67 5.73 -13.23
N PRO A 12 4.47 5.23 -13.60
CA PRO A 12 4.01 3.90 -13.23
C PRO A 12 5.00 2.77 -13.51
N ILE A 13 5.70 2.77 -14.65
CA ILE A 13 6.74 1.77 -14.95
C ILE A 13 7.87 1.84 -13.93
N LEU A 14 8.39 3.03 -13.64
CA LEU A 14 9.46 3.19 -12.65
C LEU A 14 9.02 2.70 -11.27
N GLN A 15 7.81 3.05 -10.85
CA GLN A 15 7.24 2.64 -9.56
C GLN A 15 7.08 1.12 -9.46
N GLU A 16 6.57 0.44 -10.51
CA GLU A 16 6.45 -1.01 -10.52
C GLU A 16 7.81 -1.70 -10.50
N LEU A 17 8.78 -1.23 -11.29
CA LEU A 17 10.14 -1.78 -11.27
C LEU A 17 10.80 -1.61 -9.89
N ALA A 18 10.61 -0.47 -9.23
CA ALA A 18 11.13 -0.26 -7.88
C ALA A 18 10.46 -1.21 -6.86
N ALA A 19 9.14 -1.41 -6.98
CA ALA A 19 8.38 -2.30 -6.11
C ALA A 19 8.73 -3.78 -6.26
N THR A 20 9.21 -4.20 -7.45
CA THR A 20 9.59 -5.59 -7.73
C THR A 20 11.09 -5.87 -7.50
N GLY A 21 11.76 -5.05 -6.70
CA GLY A 21 13.17 -5.23 -6.37
C GLY A 21 14.13 -4.68 -7.44
N GLY A 22 13.63 -3.89 -8.37
CA GLY A 22 14.43 -3.17 -9.36
C GLY A 22 14.47 -3.81 -10.75
N THR A 23 13.91 -5.00 -10.93
CA THR A 23 13.93 -5.72 -12.22
C THR A 23 12.64 -6.52 -12.40
N ASP A 24 12.08 -6.50 -13.62
CA ASP A 24 10.89 -7.29 -13.94
C ASP A 24 10.80 -7.66 -15.43
N ASP A 25 10.05 -8.76 -15.72
CA ASP A 25 9.70 -9.13 -17.09
C ASP A 25 8.56 -8.23 -17.57
N VAL A 26 8.71 -7.65 -18.76
CA VAL A 26 7.72 -6.75 -19.37
C VAL A 26 6.33 -7.37 -19.51
N ARG A 27 6.23 -8.70 -19.57
CA ARG A 27 4.94 -9.40 -19.65
C ARG A 27 4.11 -9.17 -18.38
N PHE A 28 4.74 -9.19 -17.23
CA PHE A 28 4.07 -8.89 -15.95
C PHE A 28 3.77 -7.40 -15.79
N LEU A 29 4.63 -6.53 -16.31
CA LEU A 29 4.38 -5.08 -16.31
C LEU A 29 3.10 -4.71 -17.06
N TYR A 30 2.80 -5.36 -18.20
CA TYR A 30 1.56 -5.08 -18.93
C TYR A 30 0.30 -5.24 -18.08
N GLU A 31 0.28 -6.23 -17.20
CA GLU A 31 -0.87 -6.51 -16.34
C GLU A 31 -0.90 -5.60 -15.12
N ARG A 32 0.25 -5.41 -14.44
CA ARG A 32 0.32 -4.60 -13.22
C ARG A 32 0.02 -3.14 -13.49
N LEU A 33 0.49 -2.60 -14.62
CA LEU A 33 0.24 -1.21 -15.01
C LEU A 33 -1.24 -0.89 -15.20
N ILE A 34 -2.10 -1.86 -15.46
CA ILE A 34 -3.56 -1.65 -15.53
C ILE A 34 -4.08 -0.99 -14.26
N GLY A 35 -3.56 -1.39 -13.10
CA GLY A 35 -3.96 -0.87 -11.80
C GLY A 35 -3.80 0.64 -11.62
N TYR A 36 -2.97 1.30 -12.42
CA TYR A 36 -2.77 2.76 -12.41
C TYR A 36 -3.81 3.52 -13.23
N PHE A 37 -4.60 2.84 -14.06
CA PHE A 37 -5.48 3.46 -15.05
C PHE A 37 -6.93 2.97 -14.89
N PRO A 38 -7.68 3.49 -13.91
CA PRO A 38 -9.05 3.06 -13.61
C PRO A 38 -10.04 3.32 -14.75
N GLN A 39 -9.66 4.11 -15.75
CA GLN A 39 -10.45 4.38 -16.96
C GLN A 39 -10.42 3.24 -17.98
N ILE A 40 -9.58 2.21 -17.82
CA ILE A 40 -9.53 1.04 -18.68
C ILE A 40 -10.71 0.14 -18.32
N GLU A 41 -11.54 -0.16 -19.31
CA GLU A 41 -12.76 -0.96 -19.13
C GLU A 41 -12.45 -2.46 -18.93
N ASP A 42 -13.33 -3.19 -18.25
CA ASP A 42 -13.16 -4.63 -17.95
C ASP A 42 -12.94 -5.48 -19.20
N ARG A 43 -13.58 -5.12 -20.32
CA ARG A 43 -13.36 -5.78 -21.60
C ARG A 43 -11.92 -5.62 -22.11
N GLU A 44 -11.36 -4.43 -21.97
CA GLU A 44 -9.98 -4.13 -22.37
C GLU A 44 -8.98 -4.81 -21.43
N ILE A 45 -9.28 -4.85 -20.14
CA ILE A 45 -8.50 -5.57 -19.11
C ILE A 45 -8.38 -7.05 -19.49
N SER A 46 -9.51 -7.68 -19.86
CA SER A 46 -9.52 -9.08 -20.30
C SER A 46 -8.64 -9.32 -21.52
N GLN A 47 -8.67 -8.39 -22.50
CA GLN A 47 -7.80 -8.45 -23.69
C GLN A 47 -6.33 -8.25 -23.37
N ILE A 48 -5.99 -7.38 -22.40
CA ILE A 48 -4.61 -7.15 -21.97
C ILE A 48 -4.06 -8.41 -21.29
N LYS A 49 -4.82 -9.00 -20.37
CA LYS A 49 -4.44 -10.26 -19.69
C LYS A 49 -4.26 -11.41 -20.66
N ALA A 50 -5.14 -11.53 -21.67
CA ALA A 50 -4.99 -12.50 -22.74
C ALA A 50 -3.84 -12.18 -23.72
N GLY A 51 -3.14 -11.06 -23.54
CA GLY A 51 -2.06 -10.63 -24.43
C GLY A 51 -2.53 -10.16 -25.82
N ALA A 52 -3.83 -9.95 -26.01
CA ALA A 52 -4.42 -9.59 -27.29
C ALA A 52 -4.46 -8.08 -27.59
N ASN A 53 -4.32 -7.21 -26.56
CA ASN A 53 -4.41 -5.77 -26.73
C ASN A 53 -3.09 -5.17 -27.25
N ARG A 54 -3.02 -4.99 -28.58
CA ARG A 54 -1.84 -4.43 -29.25
C ARG A 54 -1.60 -2.95 -28.92
N ASN A 55 -2.65 -2.17 -28.71
CA ASN A 55 -2.53 -0.73 -28.45
C ASN A 55 -1.91 -0.47 -27.08
N TRP A 56 -2.37 -1.19 -26.06
CA TRP A 56 -1.78 -1.15 -24.72
C TRP A 56 -0.29 -1.50 -24.76
N ARG A 57 0.06 -2.63 -25.39
CA ARG A 57 1.46 -3.04 -25.53
C ARG A 57 2.31 -1.99 -26.24
N LYS A 58 1.80 -1.37 -27.32
CA LYS A 58 2.51 -0.29 -28.03
C LYS A 58 2.75 0.91 -27.13
N ALA A 59 1.76 1.32 -26.34
CA ALA A 59 1.87 2.45 -25.40
C ALA A 59 2.96 2.18 -24.32
N VAL A 60 2.90 1.01 -23.65
CA VAL A 60 3.89 0.60 -22.65
C VAL A 60 5.29 0.47 -23.27
N GLN A 61 5.43 -0.13 -24.47
CA GLN A 61 6.70 -0.25 -25.14
C GLN A 61 7.27 1.13 -25.56
N LYS A 62 6.42 2.08 -25.93
CA LYS A 62 6.84 3.45 -26.23
C LYS A 62 7.35 4.15 -24.97
N ALA A 63 6.61 4.08 -23.88
CA ALA A 63 7.02 4.60 -22.58
C ALA A 63 8.38 4.00 -22.13
N GLY A 64 8.52 2.67 -22.26
CA GLY A 64 9.77 2.00 -21.92
C GLY A 64 10.96 2.40 -22.81
N ARG A 65 10.73 2.78 -24.09
CA ARG A 65 11.80 3.36 -24.92
C ARG A 65 12.22 4.73 -24.42
N ASN A 66 11.27 5.62 -24.18
CA ASN A 66 11.54 6.95 -23.64
C ASN A 66 12.37 6.87 -22.36
N LEU A 67 11.94 6.04 -21.40
CA LEU A 67 12.66 5.83 -20.14
C LEU A 67 14.07 5.27 -20.32
N ASN A 68 14.27 4.39 -21.31
CA ASN A 68 15.59 3.84 -21.62
C ASN A 68 16.50 4.90 -22.27
N ASP A 69 15.95 5.73 -23.16
CA ASP A 69 16.67 6.81 -23.83
C ASP A 69 17.12 7.90 -22.82
N GLU A 70 16.32 8.10 -21.78
CA GLU A 70 16.65 8.97 -20.64
C GLU A 70 17.57 8.31 -19.60
N ASN A 71 17.95 7.06 -19.79
CA ASN A 71 18.75 6.25 -18.86
C ASN A 71 18.07 6.03 -17.49
N LEU A 72 16.75 6.04 -17.42
CA LEU A 72 15.98 5.77 -16.20
C LEU A 72 15.75 4.27 -15.98
N ILE A 73 15.72 3.49 -17.07
CA ILE A 73 15.70 2.04 -17.05
C ILE A 73 16.72 1.45 -18.03
N LYS A 74 17.03 0.16 -17.86
CA LYS A 74 17.73 -0.67 -18.84
C LYS A 74 16.80 -1.74 -19.37
N ARG A 75 16.76 -1.94 -20.70
CA ARG A 75 15.90 -2.93 -21.36
C ARG A 75 16.75 -4.00 -22.02
N THR A 76 16.56 -5.26 -21.62
CA THR A 76 17.32 -6.39 -22.16
C THR A 76 16.37 -7.58 -22.41
N ARG A 77 16.09 -7.91 -23.68
CA ARG A 77 15.34 -9.11 -24.11
C ARG A 77 14.06 -9.40 -23.29
N GLY A 78 13.24 -8.36 -23.06
CA GLY A 78 11.99 -8.50 -22.29
C GLY A 78 12.13 -8.27 -20.78
N LEU A 79 13.33 -8.24 -20.25
CA LEU A 79 13.62 -7.86 -18.87
C LEU A 79 13.93 -6.37 -18.78
N TRP A 80 13.26 -5.66 -17.90
CA TRP A 80 13.47 -4.24 -17.65
C TRP A 80 13.99 -4.03 -16.23
N ALA A 81 15.00 -3.20 -16.08
CA ALA A 81 15.62 -2.89 -14.81
C ALA A 81 15.65 -1.38 -14.59
N ILE A 82 15.23 -0.92 -13.41
CA ILE A 82 15.34 0.48 -13.02
C ILE A 82 16.81 0.81 -12.72
N THR A 83 17.26 1.99 -13.15
CA THR A 83 18.60 2.50 -12.83
C THR A 83 18.56 3.29 -11.53
N GLU A 84 19.75 3.66 -11.02
CA GLU A 84 19.84 4.58 -9.88
C GLU A 84 19.21 5.94 -10.19
N LYS A 85 19.42 6.46 -11.40
CA LYS A 85 18.77 7.69 -11.86
C LYS A 85 17.25 7.55 -11.88
N GLY A 86 16.71 6.39 -12.30
CA GLY A 86 15.28 6.11 -12.25
C GLY A 86 14.73 6.08 -10.83
N ARG A 87 15.47 5.54 -9.86
CA ARG A 87 15.10 5.57 -8.43
C ARG A 87 15.06 7.00 -7.88
N GLN A 88 16.07 7.79 -8.20
CA GLN A 88 16.12 9.21 -7.83
C GLN A 88 14.97 10.00 -8.45
N THR A 89 14.57 9.70 -9.68
CA THR A 89 13.43 10.33 -10.34
C THR A 89 12.13 10.08 -9.58
N ILE A 90 11.89 8.85 -9.09
CA ILE A 90 10.72 8.54 -8.24
C ILE A 90 10.77 9.36 -6.94
N GLN A 91 11.93 9.46 -6.30
CA GLN A 91 12.09 10.23 -5.06
C GLN A 91 11.86 11.73 -5.28
N ASN A 92 12.37 12.28 -6.38
CA ASN A 92 12.20 13.70 -6.73
C ASN A 92 10.75 14.01 -7.12
N ASP A 93 10.07 13.13 -7.85
CA ASP A 93 8.66 13.30 -8.19
C ASP A 93 7.77 13.29 -6.93
N ALA A 94 8.06 12.40 -5.99
CA ALA A 94 7.40 12.42 -4.68
C ALA A 94 7.64 13.74 -3.91
N SER A 95 8.77 14.42 -4.17
CA SER A 95 9.12 15.71 -3.55
C SER A 95 8.56 16.93 -4.32
N SER A 96 8.37 16.82 -5.64
CA SER A 96 7.95 17.96 -6.50
C SER A 96 6.44 18.17 -6.56
N PHE A 97 5.63 17.25 -6.06
CA PHE A 97 4.18 17.43 -5.93
C PHE A 97 3.75 18.22 -4.69
N ALA A 98 4.65 18.98 -4.08
CA ALA A 98 4.32 19.96 -3.08
C ALA A 98 3.83 21.27 -3.73
N LEU A 99 2.60 21.25 -4.28
CA LEU A 99 1.85 22.50 -4.47
C LEU A 99 1.36 22.98 -3.10
N PRO A 100 1.49 24.29 -2.78
CA PRO A 100 0.97 24.83 -1.54
C PRO A 100 -0.55 24.95 -1.63
N ALA A 101 -1.26 23.90 -1.24
CA ALA A 101 -2.67 23.97 -0.88
C ALA A 101 -2.78 23.85 0.65
N PRO A 102 -3.83 24.42 1.29
CA PRO A 102 -3.92 24.41 2.74
C PRO A 102 -3.80 22.99 3.24
N SER A 103 -2.79 22.77 4.04
CA SER A 103 -2.24 21.49 4.49
C SER A 103 -3.28 20.61 5.18
N VAL A 104 -3.83 19.67 4.44
CA VAL A 104 -4.05 18.33 4.98
C VAL A 104 -3.06 17.43 4.24
N GLU A 105 -1.84 17.34 4.74
CA GLU A 105 -0.89 16.33 4.28
C GLU A 105 -1.61 14.97 4.27
N PRO A 106 -1.44 14.16 3.19
CA PRO A 106 -1.87 12.78 3.28
C PRO A 106 -1.18 12.20 4.51
N PRO A 107 -1.92 11.53 5.40
CA PRO A 107 -1.36 11.05 6.66
C PRO A 107 -0.14 10.23 6.36
N ASN A 108 0.99 10.67 6.91
CA ASN A 108 2.25 9.97 6.81
C ASN A 108 2.08 8.58 7.45
N HIS A 109 2.76 7.58 6.93
CA HIS A 109 2.82 6.25 7.51
C HIS A 109 3.05 6.30 9.03
N LEU A 110 4.03 7.10 9.46
CA LEU A 110 4.35 7.31 10.87
C LEU A 110 3.20 7.93 11.68
N ASP A 111 2.40 8.81 11.09
CA ASP A 111 1.26 9.41 11.81
C ASP A 111 0.19 8.37 12.11
N ILE A 112 -0.05 7.44 11.20
CA ILE A 112 -0.99 6.33 11.42
C ILE A 112 -0.45 5.36 12.46
N GLN A 113 0.85 5.05 12.45
CA GLN A 113 1.48 4.24 13.48
C GLN A 113 1.31 4.87 14.87
N LYS A 114 1.54 6.19 15.01
CA LYS A 114 1.33 6.92 16.26
C LYS A 114 -0.13 6.87 16.72
N LEU A 115 -1.09 7.07 15.79
CA LEU A 115 -2.51 6.95 16.14
C LEU A 115 -2.87 5.56 16.63
N LEU A 116 -2.31 4.50 16.04
CA LEU A 116 -2.52 3.13 16.49
C LEU A 116 -1.97 2.90 17.91
N VAL A 117 -0.83 3.51 18.25
CA VAL A 117 -0.28 3.46 19.62
C VAL A 117 -1.17 4.22 20.61
N GLU A 118 -1.67 5.40 20.23
CA GLU A 118 -2.61 6.16 21.09
C GLU A 118 -3.93 5.39 21.28
N ILE A 119 -4.48 4.79 20.22
CA ILE A 119 -5.67 3.92 20.32
C ILE A 119 -5.42 2.76 21.28
N ALA A 120 -4.25 2.10 21.19
CA ALA A 120 -3.89 1.03 22.09
C ALA A 120 -3.93 1.48 23.56
N GLY A 121 -3.31 2.61 23.87
CA GLY A 121 -3.32 3.17 25.22
C GLY A 121 -4.73 3.48 25.73
N LEU A 122 -5.60 4.05 24.88
CA LEU A 122 -7.01 4.33 25.21
C LEU A 122 -7.81 3.05 25.46
N LEU A 123 -7.44 1.94 24.86
CA LEU A 123 -8.07 0.62 25.03
C LEU A 123 -7.42 -0.27 26.08
N GLY A 124 -6.35 0.21 26.76
CA GLY A 124 -5.64 -0.52 27.81
C GLY A 124 -4.62 -1.54 27.29
N TYR A 125 -4.20 -1.43 26.03
CA TYR A 125 -3.13 -2.24 25.47
C TYR A 125 -1.79 -1.52 25.56
N SER A 126 -0.68 -2.28 25.66
CA SER A 126 0.67 -1.81 25.40
C SER A 126 0.97 -1.93 23.91
N ALA A 127 1.58 -0.91 23.32
CA ALA A 127 1.87 -0.89 21.88
C ALA A 127 3.30 -0.45 21.60
N GLU A 128 3.84 -0.99 20.49
CA GLU A 128 5.20 -0.71 20.01
C GLU A 128 5.21 -0.53 18.50
N ILE A 129 5.94 0.49 18.03
CA ILE A 129 6.14 0.78 16.61
C ILE A 129 7.40 0.05 16.14
N GLU A 130 7.37 -0.48 14.89
CA GLU A 130 8.52 -1.13 14.24
C GLU A 130 9.10 -2.31 15.04
N PHE A 131 8.21 -3.13 15.60
CA PHE A 131 8.62 -4.33 16.31
C PHE A 131 8.91 -5.47 15.33
N GLU A 132 10.15 -5.96 15.29
CA GLU A 132 10.64 -6.99 14.36
C GLU A 132 10.39 -6.60 12.90
N PHE A 133 9.38 -7.21 12.27
CA PHE A 133 9.02 -6.99 10.87
C PHE A 133 7.65 -6.31 10.70
N TYR A 134 7.03 -5.89 11.81
CA TYR A 134 5.68 -5.34 11.84
C TYR A 134 5.68 -3.85 12.13
N ASP A 135 4.80 -3.11 11.47
CA ASP A 135 4.73 -1.66 11.62
C ASP A 135 4.26 -1.24 13.02
N VAL A 136 3.22 -1.92 13.56
CA VAL A 136 2.76 -1.72 14.93
C VAL A 136 2.28 -3.04 15.51
N VAL A 137 2.60 -3.29 16.77
CA VAL A 137 2.09 -4.44 17.52
C VAL A 137 1.45 -3.99 18.83
N TRP A 138 0.43 -4.74 19.26
CA TRP A 138 -0.18 -4.55 20.58
C TRP A 138 -0.05 -5.81 21.43
N ARG A 139 0.13 -5.60 22.72
CA ARG A 139 0.14 -6.64 23.75
C ARG A 139 -0.91 -6.32 24.82
N GLU A 140 -1.42 -7.33 25.51
CA GLU A 140 -2.41 -7.12 26.60
C GLU A 140 -1.83 -6.25 27.71
N ASN A 141 -0.54 -6.33 27.95
CA ASN A 141 0.23 -5.48 28.88
C ASN A 141 1.72 -5.54 28.53
N GLU A 142 2.52 -4.67 29.14
CA GLU A 142 3.99 -4.57 28.90
C GLU A 142 4.77 -5.86 29.16
N LYS A 143 4.27 -6.71 30.05
CA LYS A 143 4.94 -7.97 30.42
C LYS A 143 4.57 -9.14 29.51
N SER A 144 3.55 -8.98 28.69
CA SER A 144 3.10 -10.02 27.76
C SER A 144 4.10 -10.18 26.62
N GLN A 145 4.65 -11.37 26.46
CA GLN A 145 5.47 -11.71 25.30
C GLN A 145 4.63 -12.01 24.05
N ARG A 146 3.36 -12.36 24.25
CA ARG A 146 2.44 -12.68 23.15
C ARG A 146 1.90 -11.41 22.52
N LEU A 147 1.98 -11.34 21.20
CA LEU A 147 1.34 -10.29 20.42
C LEU A 147 -0.17 -10.58 20.32
N SER A 148 -1.01 -9.63 20.74
CA SER A 148 -2.46 -9.73 20.63
C SER A 148 -2.97 -9.22 19.27
N HIS A 149 -2.41 -8.10 18.81
CA HIS A 149 -2.76 -7.48 17.52
C HIS A 149 -1.47 -7.15 16.76
N VAL A 150 -1.52 -7.26 15.44
CA VAL A 150 -0.42 -6.91 14.54
C VAL A 150 -0.97 -6.08 13.40
N PHE A 151 -0.33 -4.95 13.11
CA PHE A 151 -0.75 -4.00 12.09
C PHE A 151 0.36 -3.84 11.06
N GLU A 152 -0.02 -3.88 9.79
CA GLU A 152 0.77 -3.42 8.65
C GLU A 152 0.11 -2.18 8.07
N VAL A 153 0.86 -1.10 7.93
CA VAL A 153 0.38 0.21 7.44
C VAL A 153 0.91 0.42 6.03
N GLN A 154 0.04 0.56 5.06
CA GLN A 154 0.42 0.70 3.65
C GLN A 154 -0.06 2.04 3.09
N SER A 155 0.84 3.00 2.95
CA SER A 155 0.60 4.26 2.25
C SER A 155 0.83 4.14 0.75
N LYS A 156 1.88 3.43 0.38
CA LYS A 156 2.26 3.04 -0.99
C LYS A 156 3.07 1.75 -0.86
N GLY A 157 2.64 0.64 -1.47
CA GLY A 157 3.43 -0.58 -1.35
C GLY A 157 2.74 -1.84 -1.83
N ASN A 158 3.40 -2.96 -1.60
CA ASN A 158 2.92 -4.27 -1.99
C ASN A 158 2.00 -4.84 -0.91
N ILE A 159 0.71 -4.82 -1.17
CA ILE A 159 -0.34 -5.36 -0.30
C ILE A 159 -0.13 -6.87 -0.02
N ASP A 160 0.35 -7.63 -1.01
CA ASP A 160 0.55 -9.07 -0.87
C ASP A 160 1.70 -9.38 0.10
N SER A 161 2.75 -8.54 0.10
CA SER A 161 3.83 -8.63 1.10
C SER A 161 3.32 -8.37 2.51
N ALA A 162 2.43 -7.39 2.69
CA ALA A 162 1.81 -7.11 3.98
C ALA A 162 0.93 -8.29 4.44
N PHE A 163 0.13 -8.86 3.54
CA PHE A 163 -0.65 -10.06 3.86
C PHE A 163 0.21 -11.26 4.23
N ALA A 164 1.33 -11.47 3.55
CA ALA A 164 2.26 -12.56 3.89
C ALA A 164 2.84 -12.40 5.31
N LYS A 165 3.17 -11.18 5.72
CA LYS A 165 3.63 -10.89 7.10
C LYS A 165 2.51 -11.13 8.12
N LEU A 166 1.30 -10.59 7.87
CA LEU A 166 0.14 -10.74 8.74
C LEU A 166 -0.29 -12.22 8.90
N LYS A 167 -0.27 -12.98 7.80
CA LYS A 167 -0.49 -14.42 7.83
C LYS A 167 0.51 -15.14 8.72
N ARG A 168 1.80 -14.81 8.61
CA ARG A 168 2.86 -15.38 9.46
C ARG A 168 2.62 -15.07 10.93
N ALA A 169 2.26 -13.82 11.27
CA ALA A 169 1.94 -13.43 12.64
C ALA A 169 0.76 -14.22 13.20
N TYR A 170 -0.32 -14.37 12.42
CA TYR A 170 -1.48 -15.19 12.81
C TYR A 170 -1.11 -16.65 13.01
N GLN A 171 -0.35 -17.24 12.10
CA GLN A 171 0.04 -18.65 12.22
C GLN A 171 0.95 -18.91 13.43
N ALA A 172 1.87 -17.99 13.72
CA ALA A 172 2.83 -18.15 14.82
C ALA A 172 2.17 -17.99 16.21
N GLN A 173 1.30 -16.99 16.39
CA GLN A 173 0.80 -16.61 17.72
C GLN A 173 -0.72 -16.45 17.81
N ARG A 174 -1.46 -16.72 16.75
CA ARG A 174 -2.91 -16.47 16.68
C ARG A 174 -3.26 -15.03 17.01
N THR A 175 -2.46 -14.09 16.51
CA THR A 175 -2.69 -12.65 16.65
C THR A 175 -3.96 -12.23 15.91
N LYS A 176 -4.48 -11.04 16.19
CA LYS A 176 -5.49 -10.38 15.34
C LYS A 176 -4.76 -9.54 14.30
N PRO A 177 -4.75 -9.94 13.00
CA PRO A 177 -4.01 -9.23 11.96
C PRO A 177 -4.85 -8.10 11.36
N PHE A 178 -4.21 -6.94 11.18
CA PHE A 178 -4.83 -5.75 10.60
C PHE A 178 -3.97 -5.20 9.46
N LEU A 179 -4.57 -4.97 8.31
CA LEU A 179 -3.99 -4.19 7.24
C LEU A 179 -4.62 -2.79 7.24
N VAL A 180 -3.79 -1.76 7.34
CA VAL A 180 -4.24 -0.35 7.35
C VAL A 180 -3.74 0.34 6.09
N ILE A 181 -4.64 0.83 5.26
CA ILE A 181 -4.35 1.31 3.90
C ILE A 181 -4.79 2.75 3.68
N ALA A 182 -4.11 3.45 2.76
CA ALA A 182 -4.31 4.87 2.56
C ALA A 182 -5.64 5.24 1.90
N SER A 183 -6.18 4.38 1.02
CA SER A 183 -7.33 4.75 0.18
C SER A 183 -8.35 3.62 -0.01
N GLU A 184 -9.58 4.00 -0.36
CA GLU A 184 -10.64 3.06 -0.77
C GLU A 184 -10.26 2.25 -2.02
N ARG A 185 -9.43 2.81 -2.89
CA ARG A 185 -8.90 2.09 -4.06
C ARG A 185 -8.03 0.91 -3.63
N ASP A 186 -7.16 1.13 -2.65
CA ASP A 186 -6.30 0.08 -2.10
C ASP A 186 -7.13 -0.95 -1.32
N LEU A 187 -8.25 -0.53 -0.70
CA LEU A 187 -9.21 -1.44 -0.06
C LEU A 187 -9.77 -2.45 -1.06
N ASN A 188 -10.15 -2.00 -2.25
CA ASN A 188 -10.66 -2.88 -3.30
C ASN A 188 -9.57 -3.84 -3.84
N ARG A 189 -8.32 -3.38 -3.92
CA ARG A 189 -7.18 -4.24 -4.28
C ARG A 189 -6.92 -5.30 -3.19
N ALA A 190 -6.91 -4.87 -1.93
CA ALA A 190 -6.72 -5.76 -0.80
C ALA A 190 -7.79 -6.86 -0.73
N ARG A 191 -9.07 -6.51 -0.91
CA ARG A 191 -10.17 -7.48 -0.95
C ARG A 191 -10.01 -8.49 -2.08
N LYS A 192 -9.60 -8.03 -3.26
CA LYS A 192 -9.36 -8.94 -4.40
C LYS A 192 -8.20 -9.90 -4.14
N SER A 193 -7.10 -9.41 -3.57
CA SER A 193 -5.94 -10.24 -3.23
C SER A 193 -6.29 -11.26 -2.14
N LEU A 194 -7.03 -10.86 -1.09
CA LEU A 194 -7.52 -11.77 -0.06
C LEU A 194 -8.34 -12.91 -0.65
N ALA A 195 -9.32 -12.59 -1.49
CA ALA A 195 -10.21 -13.58 -2.10
C ALA A 195 -9.50 -14.55 -3.06
N LEU A 196 -8.38 -14.16 -3.66
CA LEU A 196 -7.67 -14.97 -4.65
C LEU A 196 -6.48 -15.74 -4.05
N GLU A 197 -5.67 -15.09 -3.22
CA GLU A 197 -4.36 -15.61 -2.82
C GLU A 197 -4.24 -15.88 -1.31
N PHE A 198 -5.10 -15.26 -0.49
CA PHE A 198 -5.02 -15.33 0.98
C PHE A 198 -6.34 -15.79 1.63
N GLN A 199 -7.06 -16.69 0.96
CA GLN A 199 -8.36 -17.21 1.42
C GLN A 199 -8.30 -17.83 2.83
N ASP A 200 -7.17 -18.42 3.18
CA ASP A 200 -6.96 -19.07 4.48
C ASP A 200 -6.90 -18.11 5.67
N ILE A 201 -6.69 -16.82 5.42
CA ILE A 201 -6.71 -15.77 6.44
C ILE A 201 -7.81 -14.71 6.22
N GLU A 202 -8.62 -14.84 5.17
CA GLU A 202 -9.66 -13.88 4.83
C GLU A 202 -10.64 -13.64 5.99
N SER A 203 -11.02 -14.70 6.70
CA SER A 203 -11.97 -14.64 7.81
C SER A 203 -11.40 -14.02 9.10
N VAL A 204 -10.08 -13.89 9.21
CA VAL A 204 -9.41 -13.43 10.45
C VAL A 204 -8.75 -12.06 10.30
N ILE A 205 -8.44 -11.65 9.07
CA ILE A 205 -7.80 -10.38 8.82
C ILE A 205 -8.82 -9.24 8.73
N THR A 206 -8.50 -8.10 9.32
CA THR A 206 -9.29 -6.89 9.20
C THR A 206 -8.54 -5.86 8.36
N VAL A 207 -9.21 -5.31 7.34
CA VAL A 207 -8.65 -4.24 6.50
C VAL A 207 -9.37 -2.93 6.84
N LEU A 208 -8.59 -1.92 7.23
CA LEU A 208 -9.07 -0.58 7.59
C LEU A 208 -8.40 0.48 6.74
N THR A 209 -9.08 1.60 6.51
CA THR A 209 -8.48 2.77 5.86
C THR A 209 -7.88 3.73 6.89
N PHE A 210 -6.95 4.57 6.47
CA PHE A 210 -6.41 5.67 7.29
C PHE A 210 -7.51 6.59 7.81
N ALA A 211 -8.56 6.84 7.01
CA ALA A 211 -9.72 7.62 7.44
C ALA A 211 -10.47 6.97 8.60
N GLN A 212 -10.64 5.63 8.55
CA GLN A 212 -11.28 4.88 9.63
C GLN A 212 -10.43 4.90 10.92
N ILE A 213 -9.10 4.75 10.84
CA ILE A 213 -8.21 4.87 12.00
C ILE A 213 -8.35 6.25 12.65
N LYS A 214 -8.32 7.32 11.86
CA LYS A 214 -8.51 8.70 12.37
C LYS A 214 -9.88 8.88 13.04
N LEU A 215 -10.93 8.32 12.46
CA LEU A 215 -12.26 8.37 13.01
C LEU A 215 -12.36 7.62 14.35
N ILE A 216 -11.82 6.42 14.41
CA ILE A 216 -11.76 5.59 15.63
C ILE A 216 -11.02 6.37 16.73
N HIS A 217 -9.82 6.86 16.44
CA HIS A 217 -9.03 7.64 17.41
C HIS A 217 -9.80 8.84 17.95
N ARG A 218 -10.38 9.66 17.06
CA ARG A 218 -11.16 10.85 17.45
C ARG A 218 -12.34 10.51 18.35
N ASN A 219 -13.07 9.45 18.00
CA ASN A 219 -14.23 9.03 18.76
C ASN A 219 -13.85 8.47 20.13
N LEU A 220 -12.81 7.64 20.22
CA LEU A 220 -12.31 7.12 21.50
C LEU A 220 -11.82 8.25 22.40
N LYS A 221 -11.09 9.22 21.87
CA LYS A 221 -10.62 10.39 22.62
C LYS A 221 -11.80 11.22 23.15
N SER A 222 -12.79 11.49 22.31
CA SER A 222 -14.00 12.23 22.72
C SER A 222 -14.79 11.51 23.82
N ILE A 223 -14.88 10.18 23.77
CA ILE A 223 -15.53 9.37 24.83
C ILE A 223 -14.70 9.45 26.11
N GLY A 224 -13.37 9.31 26.02
CA GLY A 224 -12.46 9.43 27.16
C GLY A 224 -12.60 10.79 27.86
N ASP A 225 -12.59 11.88 27.11
CA ASP A 225 -12.76 13.25 27.63
C ASP A 225 -14.13 13.45 28.30
N SER A 226 -15.17 12.79 27.77
CA SER A 226 -16.53 12.86 28.34
C SER A 226 -16.63 12.06 29.65
N LEU A 227 -15.99 10.88 29.72
CA LEU A 227 -15.94 10.06 30.93
C LEU A 227 -15.15 10.76 32.04
N LEU A 228 -14.02 11.42 31.71
CA LEU A 228 -13.26 12.20 32.68
C LEU A 228 -14.10 13.32 33.31
N LYS A 229 -14.95 14.00 32.53
CA LYS A 229 -15.86 15.04 33.06
C LYS A 229 -16.88 14.47 34.04
N LEU A 230 -17.32 13.21 33.85
CA LEU A 230 -18.23 12.55 34.77
C LEU A 230 -17.56 12.09 36.10
N LEU A 231 -16.22 11.89 36.05
CA LEU A 231 -15.44 11.43 37.20
C LEU A 231 -14.90 12.58 38.06
N ILE A 232 -14.79 13.79 37.49
CA ILE A 232 -14.21 14.99 38.15
C ILE A 232 -15.31 15.95 38.67
N SER A 233 -16.57 15.71 38.33
CA SER A 233 -17.73 16.43 38.87
C SER A 233 -18.17 15.79 40.15
#